data_9fa63351a798693cb1a6b1f5456f90f3
#
_entry.id   9fa63351a798693cb1a6b1f5456f90f3
#
_cell.length_a   1.000
_cell.length_b   1.000
_cell.length_c   1.000
_cell.angle_alpha   90.00
_cell.angle_beta   90.00
_cell.angle_gamma   90.00
#
_symmetry.space_group_name_H-M   'P 1'
#
loop_
_entity.id
_entity.type
_entity.pdbx_description
1 polymer ?
#
loop_
_entity_poly.entity_id
_entity_poly.type
_entity_poly.pdbx_seq_one_letter_code
_entity_poly.pdbx_strand_id
1 'polypeptide(L)'
;MARRHIEPFVDRDVSFKKMTLPGFKRGMNYKMLSIDKDTGACTMTVQLEGGYKQPPSISMSDVEILSMKGTFMLGDQPCTPGYYSFIPRGVSLPSVSTLRGCEMLLMYNDREPNIIESDQDATGARRSGLIATNSYDDMPWQVPNLFPATEPGCMIKVLRMDEETHALSFLYCMVPGFWQDNISFHDCAEEAYHIWGTSWMMQFGSLPTGGYFWRPPYINHGAFASEHGVLAFGRTDGNLHNHFHFHAHTEPDENQAKVGKKVAKQSPDLFKWVMTQGHNHPEFLHGHGPDWVHSHDHSGPHGHDHPQAHGSGKRGKK
;
A
#
# COMPACT_ATOMS: atom_id res chain seq x y z
N MET A 1 2.59 -20.68 -5.56
CA MET A 1 3.21 -19.66 -4.71
C MET A 1 3.35 -20.20 -3.29
N ALA A 2 4.56 -20.22 -2.75
CA ALA A 2 4.81 -20.68 -1.39
C ALA A 2 4.70 -19.57 -0.33
N ARG A 3 4.52 -18.32 -0.75
CA ARG A 3 4.20 -17.22 0.19
C ARG A 3 2.74 -17.36 0.59
N ARG A 4 2.49 -17.65 1.86
CA ARG A 4 1.13 -17.82 2.40
C ARG A 4 0.45 -16.49 2.61
N HIS A 5 -0.88 -16.48 2.58
CA HIS A 5 -1.67 -15.33 3.05
C HIS A 5 -1.24 -14.97 4.47
N ILE A 6 -0.94 -13.69 4.66
CA ILE A 6 -0.57 -13.12 5.96
C ILE A 6 -1.63 -12.08 6.30
N GLU A 7 -2.43 -12.41 7.31
CA GLU A 7 -3.40 -11.48 7.87
C GLU A 7 -2.70 -10.25 8.44
N PRO A 8 -3.37 -9.09 8.45
CA PRO A 8 -2.79 -7.87 8.97
C PRO A 8 -2.27 -8.01 10.40
N PHE A 9 -1.04 -7.60 10.63
CA PHE A 9 -0.41 -7.51 11.95
C PHE A 9 0.44 -6.24 12.05
N VAL A 10 0.92 -5.92 13.24
CA VAL A 10 1.78 -4.76 13.46
C VAL A 10 3.21 -5.22 13.72
N ASP A 11 4.17 -4.63 13.04
CA ASP A 11 5.58 -5.04 13.10
C ASP A 11 6.22 -4.89 14.48
N ARG A 12 5.66 -4.04 15.35
CA ARG A 12 6.11 -3.93 16.76
C ARG A 12 5.94 -5.23 17.55
N ASP A 13 5.04 -6.11 17.09
CA ASP A 13 4.80 -7.41 17.71
C ASP A 13 5.83 -8.46 17.26
N VAL A 14 6.69 -8.09 16.29
CA VAL A 14 7.80 -8.91 15.81
C VAL A 14 9.13 -8.40 16.40
N SER A 15 9.87 -9.26 17.05
CA SER A 15 11.16 -8.92 17.61
C SER A 15 12.25 -8.83 16.54
N PHE A 16 13.18 -7.88 16.70
CA PHE A 16 14.37 -7.80 15.87
C PHE A 16 15.28 -9.03 16.09
N LYS A 17 15.82 -9.52 15.00
CA LYS A 17 16.87 -10.55 14.96
C LYS A 17 18.12 -9.95 14.33
N LYS A 18 19.29 -10.39 14.76
CA LYS A 18 20.55 -9.99 14.12
C LYS A 18 20.66 -10.64 12.75
N MET A 19 21.11 -9.88 11.77
CA MET A 19 21.44 -10.41 10.46
C MET A 19 22.77 -11.20 10.56
N THR A 20 22.70 -12.48 10.26
CA THR A 20 23.87 -13.39 10.33
C THR A 20 24.19 -14.07 9.01
N LEU A 21 23.44 -13.72 7.95
CA LEU A 21 23.69 -14.27 6.61
C LEU A 21 25.06 -13.80 6.08
N PRO A 22 25.75 -14.64 5.29
CA PRO A 22 27.02 -14.30 4.69
C PRO A 22 26.97 -12.99 3.87
N GLY A 23 28.05 -12.23 3.92
CA GLY A 23 28.17 -10.95 3.23
C GLY A 23 27.70 -9.75 4.04
N PHE A 24 26.73 -9.90 4.94
CA PHE A 24 26.25 -8.79 5.76
C PHE A 24 27.18 -8.50 6.94
N LYS A 25 27.41 -7.22 7.21
CA LYS A 25 28.24 -6.78 8.34
C LYS A 25 27.44 -6.73 9.63
N ARG A 26 28.14 -6.76 10.76
CA ARG A 26 27.52 -6.61 12.10
C ARG A 26 26.85 -5.25 12.25
N GLY A 27 25.74 -5.19 13.01
CA GLY A 27 24.99 -3.97 13.26
C GLY A 27 23.77 -3.82 12.34
N MET A 28 23.42 -4.86 11.59
CA MET A 28 22.16 -4.97 10.88
C MET A 28 21.22 -5.91 11.63
N ASN A 29 20.06 -5.40 12.01
CA ASN A 29 18.98 -6.16 12.63
C ASN A 29 17.76 -6.14 11.73
N TYR A 30 16.93 -7.18 11.77
CA TYR A 30 15.74 -7.28 10.92
C TYR A 30 14.55 -7.89 11.63
N LYS A 31 13.36 -7.54 11.16
CA LYS A 31 12.10 -8.24 11.43
C LYS A 31 11.63 -8.83 10.12
N MET A 32 11.43 -10.13 10.04
CA MET A 32 10.85 -10.77 8.86
C MET A 32 9.35 -10.52 8.85
N LEU A 33 8.85 -9.80 7.85
CA LEU A 33 7.43 -9.54 7.67
C LEU A 33 6.76 -10.63 6.83
N SER A 34 7.42 -11.03 5.74
CA SER A 34 6.96 -12.16 4.92
C SER A 34 8.14 -12.85 4.24
N ILE A 35 7.97 -14.12 3.92
CA ILE A 35 8.94 -14.93 3.17
C ILE A 35 8.22 -15.93 2.29
N ASP A 36 8.68 -16.04 1.06
CA ASP A 36 8.34 -17.12 0.16
C ASP A 36 9.24 -18.32 0.45
N LYS A 37 8.67 -19.46 0.79
CA LYS A 37 9.43 -20.65 1.24
C LYS A 37 10.13 -21.39 0.11
N ASP A 38 9.68 -21.19 -1.14
CA ASP A 38 10.26 -21.88 -2.30
C ASP A 38 11.46 -21.10 -2.84
N THR A 39 11.39 -19.77 -2.85
CA THR A 39 12.43 -18.91 -3.43
C THR A 39 13.31 -18.24 -2.39
N GLY A 40 12.81 -18.04 -1.18
CA GLY A 40 13.43 -17.22 -0.15
C GLY A 40 13.23 -15.71 -0.33
N ALA A 41 12.49 -15.28 -1.37
CA ALA A 41 12.09 -13.90 -1.54
C ALA A 41 11.35 -13.39 -0.29
N CYS A 42 11.66 -12.19 0.18
CA CYS A 42 11.17 -11.74 1.48
C CYS A 42 11.04 -10.22 1.58
N THR A 43 10.21 -9.81 2.53
CA THR A 43 10.04 -8.42 2.96
C THR A 43 10.38 -8.30 4.43
N MET A 44 11.22 -7.34 4.76
CA MET A 44 11.73 -7.10 6.11
C MET A 44 11.67 -5.61 6.46
N THR A 45 11.43 -5.30 7.73
CA THR A 45 11.91 -4.05 8.30
C THR A 45 13.32 -4.27 8.83
N VAL A 46 14.22 -3.35 8.51
CA VAL A 46 15.64 -3.44 8.86
C VAL A 46 16.03 -2.21 9.68
N GLN A 47 16.81 -2.46 10.72
CA GLN A 47 17.45 -1.43 11.51
C GLN A 47 18.98 -1.57 11.37
N LEU A 48 19.62 -0.51 10.93
CA LEU A 48 21.09 -0.38 10.98
C LEU A 48 21.48 0.36 12.25
N GLU A 49 22.40 -0.20 13.02
CA GLU A 49 22.93 0.42 14.22
C GLU A 49 23.82 1.63 13.89
N GLY A 50 23.95 2.56 14.82
CA GLY A 50 24.90 3.67 14.67
C GLY A 50 26.32 3.18 14.45
N GLY A 51 26.99 3.75 13.44
CA GLY A 51 28.33 3.33 13.02
C GLY A 51 28.37 2.12 12.08
N TYR A 52 27.22 1.62 11.62
CA TYR A 52 27.15 0.54 10.61
C TYR A 52 27.90 0.93 9.33
N LYS A 53 28.65 -0.03 8.78
CA LYS A 53 29.34 0.10 7.49
C LYS A 53 29.30 -1.22 6.73
N GLN A 54 28.78 -1.18 5.51
CA GLN A 54 28.80 -2.24 4.51
C GLN A 54 29.65 -1.77 3.35
N PRO A 55 30.67 -2.52 2.91
CA PRO A 55 31.45 -2.17 1.72
C PRO A 55 30.59 -2.30 0.46
N PRO A 56 31.05 -1.77 -0.69
CA PRO A 56 30.36 -1.97 -1.96
C PRO A 56 30.05 -3.44 -2.19
N SER A 57 28.83 -3.71 -2.65
CA SER A 57 28.33 -5.09 -2.71
C SER A 57 27.34 -5.26 -3.87
N ILE A 58 27.28 -6.45 -4.43
CA ILE A 58 26.22 -6.89 -5.35
C ILE A 58 25.23 -7.79 -4.60
N SER A 59 23.96 -7.70 -4.93
CA SER A 59 22.94 -8.67 -4.52
C SER A 59 22.72 -9.69 -5.63
N MET A 60 22.46 -10.94 -5.23
CA MET A 60 22.08 -12.00 -6.16
C MET A 60 20.57 -12.03 -6.42
N SER A 61 19.81 -11.17 -5.78
CA SER A 61 18.37 -10.90 -5.99
C SER A 61 18.18 -9.47 -6.43
N ASP A 62 17.07 -9.20 -7.11
CA ASP A 62 16.56 -7.84 -7.22
C ASP A 62 16.17 -7.34 -5.83
N VAL A 63 16.57 -6.11 -5.50
CA VAL A 63 16.38 -5.53 -4.15
C VAL A 63 15.63 -4.22 -4.23
N GLU A 64 14.68 -4.03 -3.33
CA GLU A 64 14.05 -2.73 -3.11
C GLU A 64 14.36 -2.23 -1.70
N ILE A 65 14.61 -0.94 -1.61
CA ILE A 65 14.86 -0.24 -0.35
C ILE A 65 13.93 0.96 -0.27
N LEU A 66 13.24 1.10 0.85
CA LEU A 66 12.54 2.34 1.20
C LEU A 66 13.02 2.82 2.56
N SER A 67 13.67 3.98 2.60
CA SER A 67 14.10 4.61 3.86
C SER A 67 12.90 5.12 4.65
N MET A 68 12.81 4.76 5.93
CA MET A 68 11.69 5.13 6.80
C MET A 68 12.07 6.11 7.91
N LYS A 69 13.21 5.89 8.57
CA LYS A 69 13.68 6.73 9.67
C LYS A 69 15.20 6.88 9.65
N GLY A 70 15.67 8.02 10.10
CA GLY A 70 17.11 8.33 10.15
C GLY A 70 17.68 8.56 8.75
N THR A 71 19.01 8.50 8.65
CA THR A 71 19.73 8.70 7.38
C THR A 71 20.83 7.67 7.27
N PHE A 72 20.95 7.08 6.11
CA PHE A 72 22.13 6.33 5.71
C PHE A 72 22.76 6.95 4.47
N MET A 73 24.03 6.67 4.27
CA MET A 73 24.78 7.08 3.09
C MET A 73 24.89 5.89 2.13
N LEU A 74 24.66 6.16 0.86
CA LEU A 74 24.94 5.24 -0.23
C LEU A 74 26.11 5.81 -1.04
N GLY A 75 27.32 5.40 -0.75
CA GLY A 75 28.51 6.16 -1.10
C GLY A 75 28.47 7.55 -0.46
N ASP A 76 28.47 8.59 -1.29
CA ASP A 76 28.36 9.98 -0.86
C ASP A 76 26.92 10.54 -0.89
N GLN A 77 25.95 9.73 -1.36
CA GLN A 77 24.55 10.13 -1.46
C GLN A 77 23.84 9.93 -0.11
N PRO A 78 23.28 10.98 0.52
CA PRO A 78 22.44 10.82 1.69
C PRO A 78 21.06 10.30 1.30
N CYS A 79 20.63 9.24 1.99
CA CYS A 79 19.32 8.60 1.84
C CYS A 79 18.49 8.89 3.08
N THR A 80 17.60 9.86 2.98
CA THR A 80 16.68 10.29 4.04
C THR A 80 15.34 9.56 3.94
N PRO A 81 14.41 9.69 4.90
CA PRO A 81 13.08 9.12 4.78
C PRO A 81 12.40 9.49 3.47
N GLY A 82 11.79 8.50 2.82
CA GLY A 82 11.22 8.62 1.48
C GLY A 82 12.19 8.27 0.34
N TYR A 83 13.49 8.13 0.60
CA TYR A 83 14.39 7.62 -0.43
C TYR A 83 14.02 6.19 -0.80
N TYR A 84 13.75 5.98 -2.08
CA TYR A 84 13.44 4.68 -2.67
C TYR A 84 14.50 4.28 -3.69
N SER A 85 14.88 3.02 -3.69
CA SER A 85 15.76 2.43 -4.69
C SER A 85 15.31 1.04 -5.08
N PHE A 86 15.31 0.78 -6.39
CA PHE A 86 15.26 -0.57 -6.95
C PHE A 86 16.63 -0.89 -7.56
N ILE A 87 17.21 -1.99 -7.13
CA ILE A 87 18.55 -2.41 -7.50
C ILE A 87 18.43 -3.76 -8.19
N PRO A 88 18.62 -3.81 -9.51
CA PRO A 88 18.65 -5.08 -10.22
C PRO A 88 19.78 -5.98 -9.71
N ARG A 89 19.53 -7.27 -9.69
CA ARG A 89 20.55 -8.26 -9.29
C ARG A 89 21.85 -8.08 -10.05
N GLY A 90 22.96 -8.29 -9.35
CA GLY A 90 24.29 -8.15 -9.90
C GLY A 90 24.77 -6.71 -10.08
N VAL A 91 23.91 -5.71 -9.90
CA VAL A 91 24.33 -4.30 -9.91
C VAL A 91 25.07 -3.98 -8.61
N SER A 92 26.29 -3.46 -8.73
CA SER A 92 27.07 -3.03 -7.58
C SER A 92 26.49 -1.76 -6.97
N LEU A 93 26.19 -1.82 -5.70
CA LEU A 93 25.86 -0.68 -4.86
C LEU A 93 27.13 -0.11 -4.23
N PRO A 94 27.23 1.21 -4.11
CA PRO A 94 28.25 1.84 -3.27
C PRO A 94 28.19 1.36 -1.83
N SER A 95 29.19 1.74 -1.03
CA SER A 95 29.18 1.44 0.41
C SER A 95 27.93 2.00 1.08
N VAL A 96 27.36 1.23 2.01
CA VAL A 96 26.24 1.68 2.86
C VAL A 96 26.79 2.01 4.23
N SER A 97 26.50 3.19 4.76
CA SER A 97 26.90 3.56 6.12
C SER A 97 25.87 4.44 6.80
N THR A 98 25.84 4.41 8.13
CA THR A 98 25.04 5.35 8.93
C THR A 98 25.78 5.73 10.20
N LEU A 99 25.74 7.02 10.55
CA LEU A 99 26.39 7.51 11.77
C LEU A 99 25.54 7.26 13.01
N ARG A 100 24.23 7.48 12.91
CA ARG A 100 23.29 7.45 14.05
C ARG A 100 22.30 6.29 14.03
N GLY A 101 22.36 5.47 12.97
CA GLY A 101 21.37 4.44 12.72
C GLY A 101 20.22 4.90 11.82
N CYS A 102 19.53 3.94 11.22
CA CYS A 102 18.36 4.18 10.38
C CYS A 102 17.46 2.95 10.38
N GLU A 103 16.21 3.15 9.92
CA GLU A 103 15.25 2.08 9.66
C GLU A 103 14.76 2.16 8.22
N MET A 104 14.59 1.01 7.60
CA MET A 104 14.13 0.89 6.20
C MET A 104 13.29 -0.36 6.00
N LEU A 105 12.42 -0.34 4.98
CA LEU A 105 11.93 -1.55 4.34
C LEU A 105 12.99 -2.06 3.38
N LEU A 106 13.24 -3.36 3.43
CA LEU A 106 14.17 -4.05 2.54
C LEU A 106 13.47 -5.29 1.98
N MET A 107 13.40 -5.38 0.66
CA MET A 107 12.72 -6.44 -0.04
C MET A 107 13.66 -7.14 -1.01
N TYR A 108 13.68 -8.46 -0.96
CA TYR A 108 14.36 -9.33 -1.91
C TYR A 108 13.29 -10.01 -2.76
N ASN A 109 13.28 -9.70 -4.07
CA ASN A 109 12.09 -9.93 -4.89
C ASN A 109 11.98 -11.34 -5.44
N ASP A 110 13.10 -12.00 -5.73
CA ASP A 110 13.12 -13.26 -6.47
C ASP A 110 13.82 -14.42 -5.76
N ARG A 111 14.64 -14.13 -4.73
CA ARG A 111 15.34 -15.15 -3.93
C ARG A 111 15.77 -14.64 -2.57
N GLU A 112 16.34 -15.53 -1.77
CA GLU A 112 16.84 -15.22 -0.42
C GLU A 112 17.93 -14.12 -0.44
N PRO A 113 18.06 -13.36 0.66
CA PRO A 113 19.12 -12.38 0.83
C PRO A 113 20.50 -13.01 0.69
N ASN A 114 21.25 -12.59 -0.31
CA ASN A 114 22.63 -13.01 -0.56
C ASN A 114 23.38 -11.85 -1.20
N ILE A 115 24.41 -11.37 -0.52
CA ILE A 115 25.26 -10.29 -1.02
C ILE A 115 26.73 -10.69 -1.06
N ILE A 116 27.43 -10.17 -2.06
CA ILE A 116 28.85 -10.43 -2.29
C ILE A 116 29.56 -9.08 -2.37
N GLU A 117 30.63 -8.90 -1.63
CA GLU A 117 31.46 -7.68 -1.71
C GLU A 117 32.04 -7.55 -3.11
N SER A 118 31.71 -6.45 -3.78
CA SER A 118 32.18 -6.11 -5.12
C SER A 118 31.90 -4.64 -5.41
N ASP A 119 32.89 -3.95 -5.96
CA ASP A 119 32.73 -2.59 -6.49
C ASP A 119 32.42 -2.57 -8.01
N GLN A 120 32.34 -3.76 -8.61
CA GLN A 120 32.02 -3.97 -10.02
C GLN A 120 30.69 -4.70 -10.15
N ASP A 121 29.96 -4.36 -11.24
CA ASP A 121 28.77 -5.09 -11.63
C ASP A 121 29.11 -6.54 -12.00
N ALA A 122 28.23 -7.45 -11.68
CA ALA A 122 28.31 -8.81 -12.19
C ALA A 122 28.10 -8.83 -13.71
N THR A 123 28.69 -9.80 -14.39
CA THR A 123 28.48 -9.98 -15.83
C THR A 123 27.00 -10.15 -16.14
N GLY A 124 26.49 -9.32 -17.05
CA GLY A 124 25.08 -9.33 -17.45
C GLY A 124 24.13 -8.54 -16.53
N ALA A 125 24.64 -7.83 -15.52
CA ALA A 125 23.83 -6.96 -14.68
C ALA A 125 23.17 -5.82 -15.51
N ARG A 126 21.91 -5.53 -15.21
CA ARG A 126 21.14 -4.49 -15.92
C ARG A 126 21.13 -3.17 -15.14
N ARG A 127 22.27 -2.47 -15.10
CA ARG A 127 22.38 -1.18 -14.38
C ARG A 127 21.38 -0.12 -14.88
N SER A 128 20.97 -0.16 -16.14
CA SER A 128 19.94 0.73 -16.69
C SER A 128 18.57 0.59 -15.99
N GLY A 129 18.32 -0.53 -15.32
CA GLY A 129 17.13 -0.73 -14.52
C GLY A 129 17.23 -0.20 -13.08
N LEU A 130 18.39 0.36 -12.67
CA LEU A 130 18.55 0.96 -11.34
C LEU A 130 17.65 2.18 -11.21
N ILE A 131 16.83 2.20 -10.14
CA ILE A 131 16.01 3.35 -9.75
C ILE A 131 16.54 3.89 -8.44
N ALA A 132 16.64 5.21 -8.33
CA ALA A 132 16.99 5.91 -7.11
C ALA A 132 16.27 7.28 -7.11
N THR A 133 15.40 7.53 -6.16
CA THR A 133 14.60 8.75 -6.09
C THR A 133 14.23 9.08 -4.65
N ASN A 134 14.06 10.34 -4.33
CA ASN A 134 13.36 10.75 -3.12
C ASN A 134 11.86 10.81 -3.42
N SER A 135 11.15 9.77 -3.05
CA SER A 135 9.74 9.63 -3.39
C SER A 135 8.83 10.66 -2.71
N TYR A 136 9.26 11.26 -1.60
CA TYR A 136 8.47 12.27 -0.92
C TYR A 136 8.55 13.63 -1.64
N ASP A 137 9.74 14.01 -2.08
CA ASP A 137 10.01 15.35 -2.60
C ASP A 137 9.97 15.42 -4.13
N ASP A 138 10.49 14.38 -4.82
CA ASP A 138 10.72 14.42 -6.27
C ASP A 138 9.54 13.92 -7.11
N MET A 139 8.54 13.30 -6.47
CA MET A 139 7.43 12.67 -7.19
C MET A 139 6.09 13.29 -6.79
N PRO A 140 5.28 13.73 -7.77
CA PRO A 140 3.94 14.23 -7.49
C PRO A 140 2.98 13.09 -7.10
N TRP A 141 2.00 13.41 -6.26
CA TRP A 141 0.86 12.55 -6.02
C TRP A 141 -0.07 12.54 -7.24
N GLN A 142 -0.58 11.38 -7.56
CA GLN A 142 -1.54 11.17 -8.65
C GLN A 142 -2.82 10.56 -8.09
N VAL A 143 -3.96 10.95 -8.64
CA VAL A 143 -5.21 10.23 -8.38
C VAL A 143 -5.11 8.91 -9.14
N PRO A 144 -5.25 7.75 -8.46
CA PRO A 144 -5.18 6.49 -9.14
C PRO A 144 -6.34 6.36 -10.14
N ASN A 145 -6.00 5.99 -11.37
CA ASN A 145 -6.99 5.69 -12.39
C ASN A 145 -7.50 4.24 -12.24
N LEU A 146 -7.80 3.85 -11.02
CA LEU A 146 -8.24 2.50 -10.65
C LEU A 146 -9.77 2.48 -10.70
N PHE A 147 -10.33 2.44 -11.90
CA PHE A 147 -11.77 2.47 -12.08
C PHE A 147 -12.46 1.12 -11.82
N PRO A 148 -13.74 1.10 -11.41
CA PRO A 148 -14.70 2.17 -11.61
C PRO A 148 -14.93 3.16 -10.49
N ALA A 149 -14.41 2.99 -9.28
CA ALA A 149 -14.72 3.98 -8.24
C ALA A 149 -13.66 4.01 -7.15
N THR A 150 -12.59 4.78 -7.38
CA THR A 150 -11.80 5.25 -6.24
C THR A 150 -12.48 6.49 -5.70
N GLU A 151 -12.91 6.42 -4.46
CA GLU A 151 -13.41 7.61 -3.76
C GLU A 151 -12.34 8.69 -3.72
N PRO A 152 -12.70 9.98 -3.86
CA PRO A 152 -11.75 11.07 -3.73
C PRO A 152 -10.98 11.00 -2.41
N GLY A 153 -9.68 11.28 -2.46
CA GLY A 153 -8.83 11.28 -1.27
C GLY A 153 -7.90 10.07 -1.11
N CYS A 154 -7.97 9.11 -2.01
CA CYS A 154 -6.88 8.15 -2.20
C CYS A 154 -5.95 8.66 -3.30
N MET A 155 -4.64 8.68 -3.05
CA MET A 155 -3.63 9.12 -4.01
C MET A 155 -2.46 8.13 -4.04
N ILE A 156 -1.75 8.08 -5.16
CA ILE A 156 -0.67 7.12 -5.41
C ILE A 156 0.56 7.83 -6.01
N LYS A 157 1.74 7.29 -5.70
CA LYS A 157 3.00 7.56 -6.42
C LYS A 157 3.55 6.23 -6.89
N VAL A 158 3.63 6.02 -8.20
CA VAL A 158 4.24 4.80 -8.76
C VAL A 158 5.76 4.96 -8.70
N LEU A 159 6.42 4.16 -7.88
CA LEU A 159 7.87 4.16 -7.70
C LEU A 159 8.58 3.33 -8.76
N ARG A 160 7.97 2.19 -9.10
CA ARG A 160 8.45 1.26 -10.12
C ARG A 160 7.27 0.54 -10.77
N MET A 161 7.38 0.32 -12.05
CA MET A 161 6.53 -0.61 -12.81
C MET A 161 7.43 -1.49 -13.66
N ASP A 162 7.22 -2.78 -13.59
CA ASP A 162 7.89 -3.74 -14.45
C ASP A 162 7.19 -3.79 -15.81
N GLU A 163 7.92 -3.64 -16.90
CA GLU A 163 7.34 -3.55 -18.24
C GLU A 163 6.77 -4.88 -18.77
N GLU A 164 7.26 -6.00 -18.27
CA GLU A 164 6.84 -7.33 -18.74
C GLU A 164 5.69 -7.90 -17.88
N THR A 165 5.80 -7.77 -16.56
CA THR A 165 4.85 -8.37 -15.61
C THR A 165 3.81 -7.38 -15.12
N HIS A 166 4.03 -6.09 -15.32
CA HIS A 166 3.25 -4.99 -14.75
C HIS A 166 3.23 -4.97 -13.21
N ALA A 167 4.19 -5.67 -12.58
CA ALA A 167 4.39 -5.61 -11.15
C ALA A 167 4.71 -4.18 -10.71
N LEU A 168 4.08 -3.73 -9.64
CA LEU A 168 4.17 -2.36 -9.15
C LEU A 168 4.82 -2.28 -7.78
N SER A 169 5.58 -1.22 -7.56
CA SER A 169 5.92 -0.70 -6.23
C SER A 169 5.47 0.75 -6.16
N PHE A 170 4.75 1.10 -5.12
CA PHE A 170 4.11 2.42 -5.04
C PHE A 170 3.95 2.89 -3.59
N LEU A 171 3.84 4.19 -3.42
CA LEU A 171 3.26 4.78 -2.22
C LEU A 171 1.78 5.06 -2.48
N TYR A 172 0.96 4.84 -1.48
CA TYR A 172 -0.41 5.33 -1.47
C TYR A 172 -0.70 6.08 -0.20
N CYS A 173 -1.59 7.05 -0.28
CA CYS A 173 -2.10 7.73 0.89
C CYS A 173 -3.62 7.82 0.82
N MET A 174 -4.23 7.81 1.99
CA MET A 174 -5.62 8.21 2.19
C MET A 174 -5.60 9.48 3.03
N VAL A 175 -6.25 10.53 2.53
CA VAL A 175 -6.38 11.78 3.31
C VAL A 175 -7.27 11.57 4.54
N PRO A 176 -7.18 12.44 5.57
CA PRO A 176 -8.13 12.40 6.69
C PRO A 176 -9.57 12.44 6.21
N GLY A 177 -10.39 11.53 6.74
CA GLY A 177 -11.80 11.40 6.36
C GLY A 177 -12.07 10.50 5.17
N PHE A 178 -11.07 9.85 4.61
CA PHE A 178 -11.26 8.90 3.53
C PHE A 178 -12.20 7.76 3.93
N TRP A 179 -13.13 7.47 3.04
CA TRP A 179 -14.10 6.39 3.17
C TRP A 179 -14.40 5.76 1.81
N GLN A 180 -14.30 4.45 1.72
CA GLN A 180 -14.68 3.64 0.55
C GLN A 180 -15.48 2.43 1.04
N ASP A 181 -16.71 2.29 0.61
CA ASP A 181 -17.63 1.25 1.06
C ASP A 181 -17.57 -0.05 0.24
N ASN A 182 -16.80 -0.06 -0.84
CA ASN A 182 -16.72 -1.18 -1.75
C ASN A 182 -15.82 -2.31 -1.24
N ILE A 183 -16.25 -3.54 -1.53
CA ILE A 183 -15.41 -4.73 -1.40
C ILE A 183 -14.82 -5.05 -2.78
N SER A 184 -13.53 -5.35 -2.83
CA SER A 184 -12.83 -5.69 -4.05
C SER A 184 -11.84 -6.83 -3.84
N PHE A 185 -11.30 -7.33 -4.91
CA PHE A 185 -10.11 -8.19 -4.94
C PHE A 185 -9.22 -7.80 -6.11
N HIS A 186 -7.98 -8.27 -6.08
CA HIS A 186 -7.04 -8.18 -7.19
C HIS A 186 -6.77 -9.57 -7.76
N ASP A 187 -6.44 -9.65 -9.04
CA ASP A 187 -5.97 -10.86 -9.72
C ASP A 187 -4.46 -11.06 -9.62
N CYS A 188 -3.77 -10.17 -8.92
CA CYS A 188 -2.38 -10.27 -8.52
C CYS A 188 -2.23 -10.35 -6.99
N ALA A 189 -1.06 -10.79 -6.52
CA ALA A 189 -0.73 -10.68 -5.11
C ALA A 189 -0.43 -9.23 -4.73
N GLU A 190 -0.74 -8.88 -3.48
CA GLU A 190 -0.53 -7.55 -2.93
C GLU A 190 0.10 -7.63 -1.55
N GLU A 191 1.05 -6.75 -1.27
CA GLU A 191 1.49 -6.47 0.09
C GLU A 191 1.46 -4.97 0.37
N ALA A 192 1.25 -4.61 1.63
CA ALA A 192 1.38 -3.23 2.06
C ALA A 192 2.01 -3.12 3.45
N TYR A 193 2.73 -2.01 3.66
CA TYR A 193 3.30 -1.60 4.94
C TYR A 193 2.91 -0.16 5.25
N HIS A 194 2.32 0.08 6.41
CA HIS A 194 1.93 1.40 6.87
C HIS A 194 3.12 2.16 7.44
N ILE A 195 3.62 3.14 6.69
CA ILE A 195 4.74 4.00 7.08
C ILE A 195 4.30 4.96 8.17
N TRP A 196 3.09 5.51 8.04
CA TRP A 196 2.53 6.50 8.96
C TRP A 196 1.00 6.45 8.94
N GLY A 197 0.38 6.74 10.08
CA GLY A 197 -1.08 6.85 10.20
C GLY A 197 -1.78 5.53 10.43
N THR A 198 -3.10 5.53 10.25
CA THR A 198 -3.96 4.39 10.52
C THR A 198 -5.03 4.28 9.46
N SER A 199 -5.17 3.10 8.87
CA SER A 199 -6.36 2.74 8.10
C SER A 199 -7.27 1.83 8.91
N TRP A 200 -8.52 1.75 8.48
CA TRP A 200 -9.48 0.79 8.95
C TRP A 200 -9.96 -0.03 7.75
N MET A 201 -10.12 -1.34 7.95
CA MET A 201 -10.67 -2.25 6.95
C MET A 201 -11.69 -3.17 7.61
N MET A 202 -12.80 -3.40 6.94
CA MET A 202 -13.95 -4.11 7.48
C MET A 202 -13.62 -5.51 8.03
N GLN A 203 -12.68 -6.23 7.43
CA GLN A 203 -12.34 -7.60 7.79
C GLN A 203 -11.58 -7.71 9.11
N PHE A 204 -10.73 -6.75 9.43
CA PHE A 204 -9.84 -6.85 10.60
C PHE A 204 -9.83 -5.63 11.51
N GLY A 205 -10.45 -4.50 11.12
CA GLY A 205 -10.47 -3.28 11.92
C GLY A 205 -9.28 -2.36 11.63
N SER A 206 -8.75 -1.69 12.66
CA SER A 206 -7.69 -0.69 12.52
C SER A 206 -6.31 -1.31 12.33
N LEU A 207 -5.56 -0.79 11.36
CA LEU A 207 -4.18 -1.12 11.09
C LEU A 207 -3.33 0.15 11.18
N PRO A 208 -2.55 0.34 12.28
CA PRO A 208 -1.76 1.55 12.51
C PRO A 208 -0.41 1.53 11.78
N THR A 209 0.40 2.57 12.01
CA THR A 209 1.82 2.61 11.64
C THR A 209 2.54 1.32 12.03
N GLY A 210 3.33 0.76 11.11
CA GLY A 210 3.98 -0.54 11.25
C GLY A 210 3.06 -1.72 10.89
N GLY A 211 1.84 -1.43 10.49
CA GLY A 211 0.92 -2.45 9.99
C GLY A 211 1.40 -3.06 8.68
N TYR A 212 1.30 -4.36 8.56
CA TYR A 212 1.72 -5.11 7.38
C TYR A 212 0.76 -6.24 7.08
N PHE A 213 0.54 -6.52 5.79
CA PHE A 213 -0.12 -7.72 5.28
C PHE A 213 0.48 -8.16 3.95
N TRP A 214 0.26 -9.43 3.60
CA TRP A 214 0.49 -9.98 2.27
C TRP A 214 -0.71 -10.85 1.87
N ARG A 215 -1.27 -10.58 0.70
CA ARG A 215 -2.44 -11.28 0.16
C ARG A 215 -2.11 -11.94 -1.18
N PRO A 216 -2.43 -13.23 -1.35
CA PRO A 216 -2.45 -13.85 -2.68
C PRO A 216 -3.58 -13.24 -3.52
N PRO A 217 -3.60 -13.50 -4.85
CA PRO A 217 -4.71 -13.11 -5.70
C PRO A 217 -6.07 -13.58 -5.17
N TYR A 218 -7.13 -12.86 -5.52
CA TYR A 218 -8.54 -13.18 -5.26
C TYR A 218 -8.99 -13.13 -3.79
N ILE A 219 -8.22 -12.51 -2.90
CA ILE A 219 -8.66 -12.26 -1.53
C ILE A 219 -9.54 -11.02 -1.48
N ASN A 220 -10.82 -11.21 -1.16
CA ASN A 220 -11.75 -10.11 -0.95
C ASN A 220 -11.34 -9.22 0.23
N HIS A 221 -11.34 -7.92 0.02
CA HIS A 221 -11.04 -6.93 1.04
C HIS A 221 -11.77 -5.60 0.79
N GLY A 222 -11.83 -4.75 1.80
CA GLY A 222 -12.64 -3.51 1.83
C GLY A 222 -13.76 -3.71 2.87
N ALA A 223 -14.64 -2.80 3.20
CA ALA A 223 -14.48 -1.36 2.89
C ALA A 223 -13.27 -0.77 3.62
N PHE A 224 -12.83 0.40 3.16
CA PHE A 224 -11.69 1.11 3.73
C PHE A 224 -12.10 2.44 4.35
N ALA A 225 -11.40 2.85 5.38
CA ALA A 225 -11.53 4.20 5.94
C ALA A 225 -10.20 4.65 6.56
N SER A 226 -10.02 5.96 6.70
CA SER A 226 -8.93 6.52 7.49
C SER A 226 -9.39 7.82 8.14
N GLU A 227 -9.43 7.85 9.48
CA GLU A 227 -9.86 9.01 10.24
C GLU A 227 -8.85 10.16 10.13
N HIS A 228 -7.58 9.86 10.37
CA HIS A 228 -6.52 10.88 10.44
C HIS A 228 -5.53 10.82 9.27
N GLY A 229 -5.79 9.98 8.30
CA GLY A 229 -4.90 9.74 7.17
C GLY A 229 -3.96 8.56 7.39
N VAL A 230 -3.45 8.05 6.28
CA VAL A 230 -2.43 7.00 6.24
C VAL A 230 -1.51 7.22 5.05
N LEU A 231 -0.23 6.94 5.25
CA LEU A 231 0.77 6.79 4.21
C LEU A 231 1.30 5.36 4.27
N ALA A 232 1.25 4.67 3.16
CA ALA A 232 1.69 3.29 3.07
C ALA A 232 2.53 3.04 1.81
N PHE A 233 3.40 2.06 1.89
CA PHE A 233 4.05 1.45 0.75
C PHE A 233 3.26 0.21 0.34
N GLY A 234 2.97 0.09 -0.96
CA GLY A 234 2.30 -1.06 -1.54
C GLY A 234 3.16 -1.69 -2.62
N ARG A 235 2.99 -2.99 -2.84
CA ARG A 235 3.64 -3.73 -3.90
C ARG A 235 2.74 -4.84 -4.42
N THR A 236 2.79 -5.07 -5.74
CA THR A 236 2.08 -6.16 -6.41
C THR A 236 3.03 -6.97 -7.29
N ASP A 237 2.70 -8.22 -7.56
CA ASP A 237 3.46 -9.09 -8.47
C ASP A 237 2.92 -9.10 -9.91
N GLY A 238 1.93 -8.27 -10.18
CA GLY A 238 1.29 -8.10 -11.49
C GLY A 238 0.55 -6.77 -11.57
N ASN A 239 -0.24 -6.62 -12.62
CA ASN A 239 -1.04 -5.42 -12.83
C ASN A 239 -2.08 -5.25 -11.71
N LEU A 240 -2.03 -4.13 -11.01
CA LEU A 240 -3.00 -3.80 -9.98
C LEU A 240 -4.34 -3.42 -10.61
N HIS A 241 -5.22 -4.39 -10.71
CA HIS A 241 -6.59 -4.19 -11.17
C HIS A 241 -7.58 -4.49 -10.04
N ASN A 242 -8.50 -3.56 -9.78
CA ASN A 242 -9.54 -3.73 -8.79
C ASN A 242 -10.79 -4.36 -9.42
N HIS A 243 -11.17 -5.53 -8.95
CA HIS A 243 -12.43 -6.16 -9.27
C HIS A 243 -13.43 -5.89 -8.15
N PHE A 244 -14.32 -4.93 -8.37
CA PHE A 244 -15.32 -4.56 -7.38
C PHE A 244 -16.53 -5.48 -7.41
N HIS A 245 -17.06 -5.81 -6.25
CA HIS A 245 -18.31 -6.54 -6.11
C HIS A 245 -19.51 -5.60 -6.25
N PHE A 246 -19.88 -5.30 -7.49
CA PHE A 246 -21.14 -4.64 -7.80
C PHE A 246 -22.22 -5.70 -8.00
N HIS A 247 -23.12 -5.80 -7.05
CA HIS A 247 -24.29 -6.65 -7.19
C HIS A 247 -25.44 -5.87 -7.84
N ALA A 248 -25.96 -6.35 -8.95
CA ALA A 248 -27.11 -5.76 -9.61
C ALA A 248 -28.37 -5.67 -8.73
N HIS A 249 -28.38 -6.37 -7.61
CA HIS A 249 -29.48 -6.41 -6.64
C HIS A 249 -29.10 -5.86 -5.28
N THR A 250 -27.92 -5.26 -5.13
CA THR A 250 -27.52 -4.59 -3.88
C THR A 250 -27.68 -3.10 -4.07
N GLU A 251 -28.65 -2.52 -3.41
CA GLU A 251 -28.77 -1.07 -3.34
C GLU A 251 -27.51 -0.51 -2.66
N PRO A 252 -26.85 0.51 -3.26
CA PRO A 252 -25.67 1.14 -2.69
C PRO A 252 -25.87 1.59 -1.24
N ASP A 253 -27.01 2.21 -0.95
CA ASP A 253 -27.38 2.70 0.39
C ASP A 253 -27.50 1.56 1.41
N GLU A 254 -28.06 0.40 1.02
CA GLU A 254 -28.11 -0.76 1.89
C GLU A 254 -26.71 -1.30 2.21
N ASN A 255 -25.83 -1.34 1.22
CA ASN A 255 -24.47 -1.81 1.42
C ASN A 255 -23.70 -0.85 2.35
N GLN A 256 -23.80 0.45 2.09
CA GLN A 256 -23.21 1.48 2.94
C GLN A 256 -23.73 1.41 4.38
N ALA A 257 -25.03 1.18 4.58
CA ALA A 257 -25.59 0.98 5.91
C ALA A 257 -25.06 -0.26 6.62
N LYS A 258 -24.88 -1.37 5.91
CA LYS A 258 -24.29 -2.60 6.47
C LYS A 258 -22.84 -2.35 6.91
N VAL A 259 -22.06 -1.67 6.09
CA VAL A 259 -20.69 -1.26 6.40
C VAL A 259 -20.69 -0.32 7.60
N GLY A 260 -21.51 0.72 7.59
CA GLY A 260 -21.63 1.68 8.70
C GLY A 260 -21.97 1.02 10.04
N LYS A 261 -22.94 0.09 10.06
CA LYS A 261 -23.24 -0.69 11.27
C LYS A 261 -22.06 -1.49 11.78
N LYS A 262 -21.25 -2.06 10.88
CA LYS A 262 -20.08 -2.84 11.25
C LYS A 262 -18.96 -1.94 11.78
N VAL A 263 -18.73 -0.80 11.15
CA VAL A 263 -17.77 0.21 11.62
C VAL A 263 -18.19 0.75 12.99
N ALA A 264 -19.46 1.11 13.18
CA ALA A 264 -19.97 1.58 14.46
C ALA A 264 -19.74 0.57 15.59
N LYS A 265 -19.81 -0.72 15.28
CA LYS A 265 -19.54 -1.79 16.24
C LYS A 265 -18.05 -2.01 16.52
N GLN A 266 -17.20 -1.97 15.49
CA GLN A 266 -15.78 -2.30 15.60
C GLN A 266 -14.93 -1.09 15.98
N SER A 267 -15.31 0.10 15.53
CA SER A 267 -14.58 1.35 15.70
C SER A 267 -15.55 2.53 15.89
N PRO A 268 -16.21 2.63 17.07
CA PRO A 268 -17.24 3.63 17.31
C PRO A 268 -16.77 5.08 17.11
N ASP A 269 -15.53 5.38 17.49
CA ASP A 269 -14.96 6.72 17.36
C ASP A 269 -14.75 7.09 15.89
N LEU A 270 -14.23 6.15 15.08
CA LEU A 270 -14.12 6.34 13.64
C LEU A 270 -15.48 6.57 12.99
N PHE A 271 -16.47 5.76 13.34
CA PHE A 271 -17.83 5.91 12.84
C PHE A 271 -18.40 7.30 13.16
N LYS A 272 -18.31 7.71 14.42
CA LYS A 272 -18.77 9.03 14.87
C LYS A 272 -18.08 10.14 14.09
N TRP A 273 -16.76 10.04 13.90
CA TRP A 273 -15.98 11.03 13.19
C TRP A 273 -16.39 11.12 11.70
N VAL A 274 -16.52 9.98 11.00
CA VAL A 274 -16.96 9.93 9.61
C VAL A 274 -18.36 10.57 9.46
N MET A 275 -19.28 10.23 10.32
CA MET A 275 -20.64 10.80 10.32
C MET A 275 -20.65 12.32 10.56
N THR A 276 -19.73 12.80 11.39
CA THR A 276 -19.57 14.26 11.62
C THR A 276 -19.00 14.97 10.39
N GLN A 277 -18.00 14.38 9.74
CA GLN A 277 -17.41 14.94 8.53
C GLN A 277 -18.35 14.85 7.33
N GLY A 278 -19.19 13.85 7.26
CA GLY A 278 -20.17 13.68 6.21
C GLY A 278 -21.13 14.85 6.05
N HIS A 279 -21.39 15.61 7.11
CA HIS A 279 -22.14 16.87 7.00
C HIS A 279 -21.40 17.96 6.21
N ASN A 280 -20.07 17.92 6.22
CA ASN A 280 -19.22 18.88 5.52
C ASN A 280 -18.85 18.38 4.10
N HIS A 281 -19.03 17.08 3.85
CA HIS A 281 -18.69 16.40 2.61
C HIS A 281 -19.85 15.49 2.17
N PRO A 282 -20.99 16.07 1.80
CA PRO A 282 -22.19 15.28 1.48
C PRO A 282 -21.99 14.32 0.30
N GLU A 283 -21.05 14.61 -0.59
CA GLU A 283 -20.66 13.73 -1.70
C GLU A 283 -20.08 12.38 -1.25
N PHE A 284 -19.47 12.31 -0.06
CA PHE A 284 -18.95 11.06 0.49
C PHE A 284 -20.03 10.21 1.18
N LEU A 285 -21.12 10.85 1.59
CA LEU A 285 -22.24 10.22 2.29
C LEU A 285 -23.55 10.33 1.51
N HIS A 286 -23.47 10.63 0.22
CA HIS A 286 -24.66 10.82 -0.65
C HIS A 286 -25.72 11.76 -0.05
N GLY A 287 -25.27 12.75 0.73
CA GLY A 287 -26.17 13.70 1.40
C GLY A 287 -26.91 13.16 2.63
N HIS A 288 -26.63 11.93 3.04
CA HIS A 288 -27.26 11.36 4.25
C HIS A 288 -26.65 11.96 5.51
N GLY A 289 -27.49 12.33 6.44
CA GLY A 289 -27.09 12.81 7.77
C GLY A 289 -26.69 11.67 8.71
N PRO A 290 -26.44 11.99 10.00
CA PRO A 290 -26.08 11.01 11.02
C PRO A 290 -27.03 9.82 11.17
N ASP A 291 -28.29 10.00 10.73
CA ASP A 291 -29.35 9.00 10.86
C ASP A 291 -29.45 8.03 9.67
N TRP A 292 -28.60 8.16 8.65
CA TRP A 292 -28.69 7.32 7.46
C TRP A 292 -28.59 5.81 7.75
N VAL A 293 -27.92 5.44 8.84
CA VAL A 293 -27.82 4.04 9.29
C VAL A 293 -29.18 3.48 9.73
N HIS A 294 -30.11 4.35 10.04
CA HIS A 294 -31.42 3.99 10.62
C HIS A 294 -32.60 4.20 9.66
N SER A 295 -32.42 5.04 8.62
CA SER A 295 -33.49 5.39 7.71
C SER A 295 -33.23 4.86 6.31
N HIS A 296 -33.65 3.65 6.03
CA HIS A 296 -33.75 3.12 4.67
C HIS A 296 -35.16 3.26 4.12
N ASP A 297 -35.87 4.32 4.49
CA ASP A 297 -37.14 4.62 3.88
C ASP A 297 -36.91 5.36 2.57
N HIS A 298 -36.96 4.62 1.46
CA HIS A 298 -36.86 5.15 0.09
C HIS A 298 -38.05 6.04 -0.28
N SER A 299 -39.01 6.26 0.63
CA SER A 299 -40.16 7.14 0.43
C SER A 299 -39.91 8.61 0.83
N GLY A 300 -38.68 8.95 1.26
CA GLY A 300 -38.29 10.31 1.61
C GLY A 300 -38.22 11.25 0.40
N PRO A 301 -38.26 12.58 0.61
CA PRO A 301 -38.30 13.60 -0.45
C PRO A 301 -37.05 13.66 -1.35
N HIS A 302 -36.08 12.79 -1.15
CA HIS A 302 -34.85 12.66 -1.94
C HIS A 302 -34.85 11.46 -2.89
N GLY A 303 -36.04 11.04 -3.36
CA GLY A 303 -36.12 10.11 -4.50
C GLY A 303 -35.26 10.66 -5.63
N HIS A 304 -34.26 9.89 -6.04
CA HIS A 304 -33.43 10.26 -7.17
C HIS A 304 -34.28 10.34 -8.42
N ASP A 305 -34.69 11.56 -8.82
CA ASP A 305 -35.17 11.83 -10.16
C ASP A 305 -33.98 11.66 -11.12
N HIS A 306 -33.73 10.41 -11.53
CA HIS A 306 -32.98 10.20 -12.74
C HIS A 306 -33.78 10.84 -13.88
N PRO A 307 -33.21 11.79 -14.64
CA PRO A 307 -33.89 12.30 -15.82
C PRO A 307 -34.05 11.14 -16.78
N GLN A 308 -35.26 10.57 -16.82
CA GLN A 308 -35.64 9.68 -17.90
C GLN A 308 -35.51 10.45 -19.20
N ALA A 309 -34.61 10.01 -20.06
CA ALA A 309 -34.51 10.50 -21.42
C ALA A 309 -35.82 10.15 -22.15
N HIS A 310 -36.80 11.06 -22.09
CA HIS A 310 -38.00 10.99 -22.92
C HIS A 310 -37.62 11.30 -24.37
N GLY A 311 -37.27 10.23 -25.09
CA GLY A 311 -37.28 10.23 -26.54
C GLY A 311 -38.69 10.33 -27.06
N SER A 312 -39.24 11.52 -27.24
CA SER A 312 -40.48 11.75 -27.91
C SER A 312 -40.30 11.67 -29.43
N GLY A 313 -40.37 10.46 -29.96
CA GLY A 313 -40.56 10.26 -31.38
C GLY A 313 -42.00 10.56 -31.80
N LYS A 314 -42.33 11.78 -32.15
CA LYS A 314 -43.58 12.09 -32.90
C LYS A 314 -43.40 11.65 -34.34
N ARG A 315 -44.00 10.54 -34.73
CA ARG A 315 -44.34 10.26 -36.13
C ARG A 315 -45.54 11.10 -36.50
N GLY A 316 -45.30 12.14 -37.30
CA GLY A 316 -46.37 12.86 -38.02
C GLY A 316 -46.82 12.02 -39.24
N LYS A 317 -48.10 11.76 -39.30
CA LYS A 317 -48.78 11.35 -40.54
C LYS A 317 -49.01 12.58 -41.41
N LYS A 318 -48.52 12.55 -42.60
CA LYS A 318 -49.23 12.74 -43.89
C LYS A 318 -48.27 12.46 -45.02
#